data_5bc5cbceddc330d9f676af17c3faea4d
#
_entry.id   5bc5cbceddc330d9f676af17c3faea4d
#
_cell.length_a   1.000
_cell.length_b   1.000
_cell.length_c   1.000
_cell.angle_alpha   90.00
_cell.angle_beta   90.00
_cell.angle_gamma   90.00
#
_symmetry.space_group_name_H-M   'P 1'
#
loop_
_entity.id
_entity.type
_entity.pdbx_description
1 polymer ?
#
loop_
_entity_poly.entity_id
_entity_poly.type
_entity_poly.pdbx_seq_one_letter_code
_entity_poly.pdbx_strand_id
1 'polypeptide(L)'
;MSRIKVAVIGVGYLGEFHAQKYKANKNADLIGLVDTNITRCKEISRKNNVTPYDNYKDIVDLVDAVSIVVPTNLHYKIASYFIKNNKHVLIEKPFASNLSEAKRLEKISKEKNIILQVGHLERFNKAFVKLNNKVKNPIFIECNRISTFKVRGTEVDVIMDLMIHDLDIIMALNKSPIKSIYANG
;
A
#
# COMPACT_ATOMS: atom_id res chain seq x y z
N MET A 1 -7.21 -11.04 -22.65
CA MET A 1 -7.55 -11.07 -21.22
C MET A 1 -8.39 -9.83 -20.92
N SER A 2 -9.45 -9.97 -20.14
CA SER A 2 -10.23 -8.81 -19.64
C SER A 2 -9.36 -7.94 -18.71
N ARG A 3 -9.54 -6.63 -18.79
CA ARG A 3 -8.86 -5.68 -17.87
C ARG A 3 -9.40 -5.87 -16.46
N ILE A 4 -8.53 -5.75 -15.47
CA ILE A 4 -8.91 -5.83 -14.05
C ILE A 4 -9.61 -4.53 -13.66
N LYS A 5 -10.82 -4.60 -13.15
CA LYS A 5 -11.57 -3.45 -12.65
C LYS A 5 -11.03 -3.05 -11.29
N VAL A 6 -10.56 -1.81 -11.17
CA VAL A 6 -9.92 -1.32 -9.94
C VAL A 6 -10.54 -0.01 -9.44
N ALA A 7 -10.45 0.22 -8.13
CA ALA A 7 -10.75 1.51 -7.53
C ALA A 7 -9.64 1.94 -6.57
N VAL A 8 -9.59 3.24 -6.28
CA VAL A 8 -8.70 3.81 -5.27
C VAL A 8 -9.54 4.34 -4.12
N ILE A 9 -9.24 3.89 -2.91
CA ILE A 9 -9.89 4.29 -1.66
C ILE A 9 -8.94 5.24 -0.92
N GLY A 10 -9.34 6.49 -0.80
CA GLY A 10 -8.51 7.60 -0.37
C GLY A 10 -7.82 8.29 -1.56
N VAL A 11 -8.22 9.55 -1.84
CA VAL A 11 -7.63 10.33 -2.94
C VAL A 11 -6.90 11.59 -2.44
N GLY A 12 -6.21 11.43 -1.32
CA GLY A 12 -5.21 12.38 -0.86
C GLY A 12 -4.03 12.45 -1.81
N TYR A 13 -2.89 12.97 -1.34
CA TYR A 13 -1.70 13.16 -2.17
C TYR A 13 -1.24 11.87 -2.88
N LEU A 14 -1.06 10.76 -2.14
CA LEU A 14 -0.63 9.49 -2.75
C LEU A 14 -1.73 8.82 -3.58
N GLY A 15 -2.99 8.90 -3.14
CA GLY A 15 -4.11 8.30 -3.86
C GLY A 15 -4.33 8.89 -5.24
N GLU A 16 -4.06 10.20 -5.43
CA GLU A 16 -4.08 10.81 -6.77
C GLU A 16 -3.05 10.16 -7.71
N PHE A 17 -1.83 9.85 -7.22
CA PHE A 17 -0.85 9.10 -8.02
C PHE A 17 -1.31 7.69 -8.34
N HIS A 18 -1.93 6.96 -7.38
CA HIS A 18 -2.48 5.64 -7.65
C HIS A 18 -3.53 5.70 -8.76
N ALA A 19 -4.45 6.67 -8.70
CA ALA A 19 -5.47 6.87 -9.74
C ALA A 19 -4.84 7.11 -11.12
N GLN A 20 -3.85 8.00 -11.22
CA GLN A 20 -3.13 8.28 -12.46
C GLN A 20 -2.42 7.04 -13.01
N LYS A 21 -1.79 6.22 -12.14
CA LYS A 21 -1.10 5.00 -12.56
C LYS A 21 -2.06 3.94 -13.07
N TYR A 22 -3.20 3.72 -12.39
CA TYR A 22 -4.23 2.82 -12.89
C TYR A 22 -4.84 3.32 -14.21
N LYS A 23 -5.10 4.61 -14.35
CA LYS A 23 -5.60 5.19 -15.61
C LYS A 23 -4.66 4.97 -16.79
N ALA A 24 -3.35 5.03 -16.54
CA ALA A 24 -2.32 4.80 -17.57
C ALA A 24 -2.02 3.31 -17.83
N ASN A 25 -2.50 2.40 -16.98
CA ASN A 25 -2.19 0.97 -17.08
C ASN A 25 -3.12 0.27 -18.07
N LYS A 26 -2.55 -0.35 -19.09
CA LYS A 26 -3.31 -1.07 -20.15
C LYS A 26 -4.07 -2.30 -19.63
N ASN A 27 -3.65 -2.87 -18.51
CA ASN A 27 -4.23 -4.08 -17.91
C ASN A 27 -5.27 -3.78 -16.82
N ALA A 28 -5.44 -2.51 -16.44
CA ALA A 28 -6.40 -2.08 -15.44
C ALA A 28 -7.47 -1.18 -16.04
N ASP A 29 -8.66 -1.24 -15.45
CA ASP A 29 -9.77 -0.34 -15.73
C ASP A 29 -10.17 0.37 -14.45
N LEU A 30 -9.82 1.65 -14.35
CA LEU A 30 -10.15 2.45 -13.17
C LEU A 30 -11.64 2.78 -13.20
N ILE A 31 -12.42 2.15 -12.31
CA ILE A 31 -13.88 2.26 -12.25
C ILE A 31 -14.32 3.48 -11.46
N GLY A 32 -13.62 3.78 -10.35
CA GLY A 32 -14.02 4.88 -9.49
C GLY A 32 -13.00 5.24 -8.44
N LEU A 33 -13.24 6.37 -7.79
CA LEU A 33 -12.45 6.89 -6.68
C LEU A 33 -13.35 7.08 -5.47
N VAL A 34 -12.82 6.82 -4.29
CA VAL A 34 -13.56 6.94 -3.03
C VAL A 34 -12.80 7.83 -2.06
N ASP A 35 -13.49 8.81 -1.48
CA ASP A 35 -12.96 9.63 -0.39
C ASP A 35 -14.09 10.22 0.43
N THR A 36 -13.91 10.31 1.73
CA THR A 36 -14.86 11.00 2.63
C THR A 36 -14.95 12.50 2.35
N ASN A 37 -13.86 13.09 1.83
CA ASN A 37 -13.89 14.44 1.26
C ASN A 37 -14.42 14.37 -0.17
N ILE A 38 -15.74 14.38 -0.32
CA ILE A 38 -16.39 14.24 -1.62
C ILE A 38 -16.03 15.37 -2.62
N THR A 39 -15.71 16.56 -2.13
CA THR A 39 -15.27 17.67 -2.99
C THR A 39 -13.94 17.35 -3.66
N ARG A 40 -12.96 16.89 -2.88
CA ARG A 40 -11.65 16.43 -3.38
C ARG A 40 -11.84 15.21 -4.28
N CYS A 41 -12.68 14.26 -3.90
CA CYS A 41 -12.97 13.08 -4.69
C CYS A 41 -13.52 13.45 -6.08
N LYS A 42 -14.49 14.35 -6.15
CA LYS A 42 -15.07 14.83 -7.42
C LYS A 42 -14.02 15.53 -8.30
N GLU A 43 -13.14 16.34 -7.70
CA GLU A 43 -12.06 17.02 -8.45
C GLU A 43 -11.15 16.00 -9.15
N ILE A 44 -10.63 15.02 -8.39
CA ILE A 44 -9.70 14.01 -8.92
C ILE A 44 -10.42 13.05 -9.87
N SER A 45 -11.68 12.72 -9.61
CA SER A 45 -12.49 11.86 -10.48
C SER A 45 -12.72 12.49 -11.84
N ARG A 46 -12.98 13.79 -11.92
CA ARG A 46 -13.09 14.53 -13.22
C ARG A 46 -11.80 14.44 -14.02
N LYS A 47 -10.63 14.65 -13.38
CA LYS A 47 -9.31 14.54 -14.06
C LYS A 47 -9.07 13.15 -14.65
N ASN A 48 -9.62 12.11 -14.04
CA ASN A 48 -9.44 10.73 -14.46
C ASN A 48 -10.63 10.17 -15.27
N ASN A 49 -11.71 10.96 -15.44
CA ASN A 49 -12.95 10.55 -16.10
C ASN A 49 -13.53 9.26 -15.50
N VAL A 50 -13.76 9.26 -14.19
CA VAL A 50 -14.32 8.13 -13.42
C VAL A 50 -15.35 8.64 -12.39
N THR A 51 -16.14 7.72 -11.84
CA THR A 51 -17.19 8.05 -10.85
C THR A 51 -16.59 8.30 -9.46
N PRO A 52 -16.97 9.40 -8.78
CA PRO A 52 -16.63 9.63 -7.38
C PRO A 52 -17.65 8.95 -6.45
N TYR A 53 -17.15 8.42 -5.34
CA TYR A 53 -17.93 7.82 -4.26
C TYR A 53 -17.49 8.41 -2.91
N ASP A 54 -18.38 8.53 -1.95
CA ASP A 54 -18.08 8.95 -0.58
C ASP A 54 -17.99 7.77 0.39
N ASN A 55 -18.50 6.61 -0.02
CA ASN A 55 -18.48 5.39 0.78
C ASN A 55 -17.86 4.22 -0.01
N TYR A 56 -16.81 3.61 0.55
CA TYR A 56 -16.11 2.50 -0.09
C TYR A 56 -16.98 1.22 -0.26
N LYS A 57 -18.09 1.11 0.45
CA LYS A 57 -18.99 -0.03 0.32
C LYS A 57 -19.76 -0.01 -1.00
N ASP A 58 -20.00 1.17 -1.56
CA ASP A 58 -20.82 1.33 -2.75
C ASP A 58 -20.12 0.88 -4.04
N ILE A 59 -18.79 0.66 -3.97
CA ILE A 59 -18.00 0.24 -5.13
C ILE A 59 -17.63 -1.25 -5.12
N VAL A 60 -17.95 -1.98 -4.05
CA VAL A 60 -17.46 -3.35 -3.86
C VAL A 60 -17.87 -4.31 -4.98
N ASP A 61 -19.09 -4.21 -5.49
CA ASP A 61 -19.60 -5.12 -6.53
C ASP A 61 -19.12 -4.71 -7.94
N LEU A 62 -18.54 -3.53 -8.09
CA LEU A 62 -18.11 -2.97 -9.36
C LEU A 62 -16.64 -3.30 -9.70
N VAL A 63 -15.86 -3.78 -8.73
CA VAL A 63 -14.41 -3.93 -8.86
C VAL A 63 -13.94 -5.36 -8.60
N ASP A 64 -12.78 -5.70 -9.13
CA ASP A 64 -12.05 -6.94 -8.86
C ASP A 64 -10.98 -6.71 -7.79
N ALA A 65 -10.42 -5.50 -7.74
CA ALA A 65 -9.36 -5.12 -6.82
C ALA A 65 -9.47 -3.66 -6.37
N VAL A 66 -8.88 -3.34 -5.22
CA VAL A 66 -8.79 -1.98 -4.71
C VAL A 66 -7.39 -1.61 -4.26
N SER A 67 -7.07 -0.32 -4.38
CA SER A 67 -5.90 0.28 -3.76
C SER A 67 -6.34 1.13 -2.57
N ILE A 68 -5.85 0.81 -1.37
CA ILE A 68 -6.23 1.47 -0.11
C ILE A 68 -5.12 2.45 0.27
N VAL A 69 -5.43 3.74 0.22
CA VAL A 69 -4.50 4.86 0.40
C VAL A 69 -5.10 5.87 1.39
N VAL A 70 -5.54 5.36 2.52
CA VAL A 70 -6.16 6.11 3.62
C VAL A 70 -5.21 6.17 4.82
N PRO A 71 -5.53 6.92 5.91
CA PRO A 71 -4.78 6.84 7.16
C PRO A 71 -4.69 5.42 7.72
N THR A 72 -3.54 5.07 8.31
CA THR A 72 -3.19 3.70 8.73
C THR A 72 -4.23 3.05 9.64
N ASN A 73 -4.84 3.83 10.53
CA ASN A 73 -5.88 3.35 11.46
C ASN A 73 -7.15 2.84 10.76
N LEU A 74 -7.33 3.14 9.49
CA LEU A 74 -8.46 2.67 8.68
C LEU A 74 -8.10 1.46 7.81
N HIS A 75 -6.81 1.13 7.67
CA HIS A 75 -6.33 0.07 6.80
C HIS A 75 -7.00 -1.27 7.09
N TYR A 76 -6.94 -1.73 8.34
CA TYR A 76 -7.53 -3.01 8.74
C TYR A 76 -9.02 -3.10 8.43
N LYS A 77 -9.78 -2.07 8.80
CA LYS A 77 -11.24 -2.03 8.61
C LYS A 77 -11.62 -2.14 7.15
N ILE A 78 -10.99 -1.34 6.30
CA ILE A 78 -11.32 -1.28 4.87
C ILE A 78 -10.80 -2.51 4.14
N ALA A 79 -9.54 -2.92 4.37
CA ALA A 79 -8.97 -4.10 3.73
C ALA A 79 -9.73 -5.37 4.07
N SER A 80 -10.08 -5.60 5.35
CA SER A 80 -10.86 -6.77 5.75
C SER A 80 -12.25 -6.79 5.11
N TYR A 81 -12.87 -5.64 4.88
CA TYR A 81 -14.14 -5.56 4.16
C TYR A 81 -14.00 -6.08 2.72
N PHE A 82 -13.03 -5.56 1.96
CA PHE A 82 -12.83 -5.99 0.58
C PHE A 82 -12.38 -7.45 0.46
N ILE A 83 -11.47 -7.92 1.32
CA ILE A 83 -11.02 -9.32 1.33
C ILE A 83 -12.19 -10.28 1.61
N LYS A 84 -13.05 -9.96 2.60
CA LYS A 84 -14.26 -10.76 2.90
C LYS A 84 -15.23 -10.84 1.73
N ASN A 85 -15.27 -9.80 0.90
CA ASN A 85 -16.06 -9.74 -0.33
C ASN A 85 -15.28 -10.26 -1.57
N ASN A 86 -14.22 -11.03 -1.36
CA ASN A 86 -13.42 -11.67 -2.40
C ASN A 86 -12.79 -10.69 -3.40
N LYS A 87 -12.36 -9.50 -2.92
CA LYS A 87 -11.66 -8.50 -3.74
C LYS A 87 -10.18 -8.48 -3.40
N HIS A 88 -9.31 -8.39 -4.40
CA HIS A 88 -7.88 -8.22 -4.23
C HIS A 88 -7.54 -6.84 -3.66
N VAL A 89 -6.49 -6.74 -2.86
CA VAL A 89 -6.15 -5.51 -2.13
C VAL A 89 -4.67 -5.17 -2.29
N LEU A 90 -4.40 -3.96 -2.77
CA LEU A 90 -3.14 -3.27 -2.55
C LEU A 90 -3.34 -2.26 -1.42
N ILE A 91 -2.53 -2.31 -0.39
CA ILE A 91 -2.63 -1.42 0.77
C ILE A 91 -1.34 -0.65 0.96
N GLU A 92 -1.42 0.66 1.23
CA GLU A 92 -0.24 1.48 1.48
C GLU A 92 0.46 1.11 2.81
N LYS A 93 1.73 1.44 2.89
CA LYS A 93 2.49 1.33 4.12
C LYS A 93 2.07 2.41 5.15
N PRO A 94 2.19 2.14 6.45
CA PRO A 94 2.40 0.83 7.05
C PRO A 94 1.16 -0.07 6.87
N PHE A 95 1.39 -1.38 6.80
CA PHE A 95 0.37 -2.38 6.46
C PHE A 95 -0.87 -2.33 7.37
N ALA A 96 -0.66 -2.16 8.67
CA ALA A 96 -1.71 -2.05 9.69
C ALA A 96 -1.18 -1.28 10.90
N SER A 97 -2.06 -0.87 11.79
CA SER A 97 -1.69 -0.12 13.00
C SER A 97 -0.95 -0.98 14.04
N ASN A 98 -1.12 -2.30 13.99
CA ASN A 98 -0.49 -3.23 14.93
C ASN A 98 -0.37 -4.64 14.35
N LEU A 99 0.48 -5.47 15.00
CA LEU A 99 0.76 -6.83 14.56
C LEU A 99 -0.48 -7.75 14.55
N SER A 100 -1.42 -7.55 15.48
CA SER A 100 -2.65 -8.36 15.53
C SER A 100 -3.52 -8.15 14.30
N GLU A 101 -3.70 -6.89 13.88
CA GLU A 101 -4.42 -6.54 12.65
C GLU A 101 -3.72 -7.11 11.41
N ALA A 102 -2.39 -6.95 11.34
CA ALA A 102 -1.60 -7.49 10.24
C ALA A 102 -1.77 -9.00 10.09
N LYS A 103 -1.63 -9.76 11.19
CA LYS A 103 -1.83 -11.22 11.20
C LYS A 103 -3.25 -11.63 10.80
N ARG A 104 -4.27 -10.87 11.21
CA ARG A 104 -5.66 -11.14 10.82
C ARG A 104 -5.89 -10.90 9.34
N LEU A 105 -5.36 -9.81 8.78
CA LEU A 105 -5.45 -9.55 7.33
C LEU A 105 -4.76 -10.64 6.52
N GLU A 106 -3.55 -11.03 6.92
CA GLU A 106 -2.82 -12.13 6.28
C GLU A 106 -3.63 -13.45 6.32
N LYS A 107 -4.18 -13.80 7.50
CA LYS A 107 -4.98 -15.01 7.68
C LYS A 107 -6.20 -15.02 6.75
N ILE A 108 -7.05 -13.98 6.79
CA ILE A 108 -8.26 -13.95 5.97
C ILE A 108 -7.96 -13.88 4.47
N SER A 109 -6.86 -13.26 4.05
CA SER A 109 -6.47 -13.23 2.64
C SER A 109 -6.07 -14.63 2.13
N LYS A 110 -5.34 -15.40 2.95
CA LYS A 110 -4.99 -16.80 2.65
C LYS A 110 -6.23 -17.71 2.60
N GLU A 111 -7.11 -17.60 3.59
CA GLU A 111 -8.36 -18.39 3.65
C GLU A 111 -9.28 -18.13 2.46
N LYS A 112 -9.29 -16.88 1.97
CA LYS A 112 -10.09 -16.45 0.82
C LYS A 112 -9.39 -16.59 -0.52
N ASN A 113 -8.12 -17.00 -0.54
CA ASN A 113 -7.26 -17.05 -1.74
C ASN A 113 -7.21 -15.68 -2.46
N ILE A 114 -7.10 -14.59 -1.70
CA ILE A 114 -7.07 -13.21 -2.19
C ILE A 114 -5.62 -12.70 -2.21
N ILE A 115 -5.24 -12.03 -3.29
CA ILE A 115 -3.97 -11.32 -3.37
C ILE A 115 -4.06 -10.10 -2.45
N LEU A 116 -3.21 -10.07 -1.44
CA LEU A 116 -3.02 -8.96 -0.54
C LEU A 116 -1.58 -8.48 -0.65
N GLN A 117 -1.38 -7.28 -1.16
CA GLN A 117 -0.06 -6.68 -1.40
C GLN A 117 0.10 -5.40 -0.59
N VAL A 118 1.30 -5.19 -0.05
CA VAL A 118 1.68 -3.94 0.64
C VAL A 118 2.47 -3.04 -0.30
N GLY A 119 2.24 -1.74 -0.22
CA GLY A 119 2.84 -0.70 -1.06
C GLY A 119 4.31 -0.40 -0.73
N HIS A 120 5.18 -1.40 -0.66
CA HIS A 120 6.62 -1.24 -0.50
C HIS A 120 7.26 -0.80 -1.83
N LEU A 121 7.03 0.46 -2.21
CA LEU A 121 7.40 1.00 -3.53
C LEU A 121 8.92 1.05 -3.77
N GLU A 122 9.73 1.15 -2.70
CA GLU A 122 11.19 1.18 -2.81
C GLU A 122 11.76 -0.10 -3.47
N ARG A 123 11.05 -1.22 -3.41
CA ARG A 123 11.43 -2.45 -4.14
C ARG A 123 11.48 -2.27 -5.66
N PHE A 124 10.77 -1.28 -6.19
CA PHE A 124 10.70 -0.95 -7.62
C PHE A 124 11.61 0.22 -8.00
N ASN A 125 12.30 0.81 -7.03
CA ASN A 125 13.30 1.84 -7.28
C ASN A 125 14.42 1.27 -8.17
N LYS A 126 14.73 1.97 -9.26
CA LYS A 126 15.74 1.50 -10.25
C LYS A 126 17.09 1.24 -9.63
N ALA A 127 17.52 2.04 -8.65
CA ALA A 127 18.78 1.83 -7.94
C ALA A 127 18.74 0.52 -7.14
N PHE A 128 17.65 0.27 -6.40
CA PHE A 128 17.45 -0.95 -5.64
C PHE A 128 17.38 -2.19 -6.56
N VAL A 129 16.63 -2.13 -7.65
CA VAL A 129 16.54 -3.24 -8.62
C VAL A 129 17.92 -3.60 -9.17
N LYS A 130 18.76 -2.60 -9.50
CA LYS A 130 20.15 -2.83 -9.92
C LYS A 130 21.02 -3.43 -8.81
N LEU A 131 20.88 -2.92 -7.58
CA LEU A 131 21.61 -3.42 -6.41
C LEU A 131 21.24 -4.88 -6.11
N ASN A 132 19.97 -5.20 -6.05
CA ASN A 132 19.45 -6.54 -5.74
C ASN A 132 19.94 -7.61 -6.75
N ASN A 133 20.17 -7.22 -8.00
CA ASN A 133 20.72 -8.12 -9.02
C ASN A 133 22.23 -8.38 -8.86
N LYS A 134 22.95 -7.46 -8.22
CA LYS A 134 24.42 -7.53 -8.07
C LYS A 134 24.86 -8.08 -6.71
N VAL A 135 24.15 -7.73 -5.65
CA VAL A 135 24.49 -8.13 -4.27
C VAL A 135 23.94 -9.53 -4.01
N LYS A 136 24.84 -10.44 -3.66
CA LYS A 136 24.50 -11.81 -3.26
C LYS A 136 25.09 -12.08 -1.87
N ASN A 137 24.27 -12.55 -0.95
CA ASN A 137 24.67 -12.93 0.41
C ASN A 137 25.52 -11.85 1.12
N PRO A 138 24.98 -10.65 1.37
CA PRO A 138 25.72 -9.58 2.03
C PRO A 138 26.10 -10.01 3.46
N ILE A 139 27.34 -9.75 3.85
CA ILE A 139 27.87 -10.06 5.20
C ILE A 139 27.52 -8.93 6.15
N PHE A 140 27.49 -7.70 5.69
CA PHE A 140 27.19 -6.50 6.45
C PHE A 140 26.35 -5.54 5.62
N ILE A 141 25.34 -4.93 6.23
CA ILE A 141 24.51 -3.88 5.62
C ILE A 141 24.39 -2.74 6.64
N GLU A 142 24.69 -1.55 6.20
CA GLU A 142 24.46 -0.31 6.94
C GLU A 142 23.48 0.58 6.15
N CYS A 143 22.47 1.10 6.84
CA CYS A 143 21.50 2.03 6.26
C CYS A 143 21.42 3.29 7.11
N ASN A 144 21.67 4.44 6.48
CA ASN A 144 21.54 5.75 7.12
C ASN A 144 20.39 6.50 6.42
N ARG A 145 19.30 6.79 7.16
CA ARG A 145 18.16 7.54 6.65
C ARG A 145 17.98 8.82 7.43
N ILE A 146 18.32 9.92 6.80
CA ILE A 146 18.19 11.26 7.37
C ILE A 146 17.13 12.01 6.55
N SER A 147 16.16 12.59 7.23
CA SER A 147 15.08 13.37 6.61
C SER A 147 14.75 14.59 7.46
N THR A 148 14.40 15.69 6.83
CA THR A 148 13.81 16.84 7.53
C THR A 148 12.43 16.46 8.06
N PHE A 149 12.08 16.99 9.23
CA PHE A 149 10.75 16.78 9.82
C PHE A 149 9.65 17.25 8.85
N LYS A 150 8.62 16.43 8.69
CA LYS A 150 7.41 16.75 7.93
C LYS A 150 6.22 16.54 8.82
N VAL A 151 5.26 17.44 8.81
CA VAL A 151 4.02 17.35 9.60
C VAL A 151 3.15 16.14 9.17
N ARG A 152 3.33 15.67 7.94
CA ARG A 152 2.60 14.50 7.40
C ARG A 152 3.21 13.20 7.91
N GLY A 153 2.39 12.25 8.33
CA GLY A 153 2.82 10.93 8.82
C GLY A 153 3.10 10.90 10.33
N THR A 154 2.69 11.94 11.06
CA THR A 154 2.89 12.04 12.51
C THR A 154 1.97 11.15 13.35
N GLU A 155 1.01 10.46 12.72
CA GLU A 155 0.14 9.46 13.35
C GLU A 155 0.83 8.11 13.60
N VAL A 156 2.04 7.91 13.08
CA VAL A 156 2.86 6.72 13.29
C VAL A 156 4.28 7.11 13.71
N ASP A 157 5.00 6.20 14.38
CA ASP A 157 6.38 6.43 14.79
C ASP A 157 7.35 6.41 13.59
N VAL A 158 8.60 6.83 13.84
CA VAL A 158 9.66 6.93 12.82
C VAL A 158 10.00 5.55 12.20
N ILE A 159 9.82 4.47 12.94
CA ILE A 159 10.06 3.11 12.46
C ILE A 159 9.03 2.77 11.39
N MET A 160 7.75 3.01 11.67
CA MET A 160 6.65 2.71 10.77
C MET A 160 6.53 3.69 9.61
N ASP A 161 7.04 4.91 9.74
CA ASP A 161 7.01 5.87 8.62
C ASP A 161 8.25 5.79 7.72
N LEU A 162 9.45 5.75 8.30
CA LEU A 162 10.72 5.85 7.56
C LEU A 162 11.53 4.55 7.55
N MET A 163 11.86 3.99 8.72
CA MET A 163 12.72 2.81 8.83
C MET A 163 12.11 1.58 8.16
N ILE A 164 10.79 1.50 8.05
CA ILE A 164 10.09 0.40 7.37
C ILE A 164 10.60 0.17 5.94
N HIS A 165 11.02 1.22 5.24
CA HIS A 165 11.59 1.10 3.90
C HIS A 165 12.96 0.42 3.91
N ASP A 166 13.81 0.74 4.90
CA ASP A 166 15.14 0.17 5.04
C ASP A 166 15.04 -1.28 5.51
N LEU A 167 14.14 -1.57 6.44
CA LEU A 167 13.85 -2.94 6.88
C LEU A 167 13.38 -3.81 5.72
N ASP A 168 12.47 -3.30 4.89
CA ASP A 168 11.98 -4.03 3.72
C ASP A 168 13.10 -4.30 2.69
N ILE A 169 13.98 -3.33 2.45
CA ILE A 169 15.15 -3.47 1.55
C ILE A 169 16.13 -4.52 2.11
N ILE A 170 16.46 -4.44 3.41
CA ILE A 170 17.37 -5.38 4.06
C ILE A 170 16.84 -6.81 3.96
N MET A 171 15.56 -7.01 4.28
CA MET A 171 14.91 -8.32 4.19
C MET A 171 14.81 -8.84 2.75
N ALA A 172 14.78 -7.98 1.76
CA ALA A 172 14.82 -8.38 0.35
C ALA A 172 16.22 -8.81 -0.10
N LEU A 173 17.26 -8.15 0.40
CA LEU A 173 18.67 -8.46 0.09
C LEU A 173 19.18 -9.69 0.85
N ASN A 174 18.78 -9.85 2.11
CA ASN A 174 19.18 -10.97 2.95
C ASN A 174 17.95 -11.80 3.36
N LYS A 175 17.91 -13.04 2.91
CA LYS A 175 16.82 -13.98 3.17
C LYS A 175 17.03 -14.86 4.42
N SER A 176 18.13 -14.65 5.14
CA SER A 176 18.39 -15.37 6.37
C SER A 176 17.39 -14.98 7.46
N PRO A 177 16.99 -15.90 8.35
CA PRO A 177 16.12 -15.57 9.48
C PRO A 177 16.81 -14.59 10.43
N ILE A 178 16.04 -13.67 11.00
CA ILE A 178 16.52 -12.73 12.01
C ILE A 178 16.82 -13.51 13.28
N LYS A 179 18.05 -13.43 13.80
CA LYS A 179 18.48 -14.10 15.04
C LYS A 179 18.20 -13.24 16.27
N SER A 180 18.49 -11.95 16.19
CA SER A 180 18.31 -11.02 17.31
C SER A 180 18.11 -9.60 16.81
N ILE A 181 17.47 -8.77 17.61
CA ILE A 181 17.25 -7.34 17.34
C ILE A 181 17.68 -6.57 18.59
N TYR A 182 18.46 -5.52 18.40
CA TYR A 182 18.82 -4.54 19.42
C TYR A 182 18.40 -3.16 18.92
N ALA A 183 17.74 -2.38 19.77
CA ALA A 183 17.27 -1.03 19.44
C ALA A 183 17.58 -0.08 20.59
N ASN A 184 18.02 1.12 20.26
CA ASN A 184 18.19 2.25 21.16
C ASN A 184 17.50 3.45 20.54
N GLY A 185 16.85 4.28 21.36
CA GLY A 185 16.13 5.48 20.94
C GLY A 185 16.09 6.53 22.04
#